data_9b6bf9102d6a77261822306090fa3290
#
_entry.id   9b6bf9102d6a77261822306090fa3290
#
_cell.length_a   1.000
_cell.length_b   1.000
_cell.length_c   1.000
_cell.angle_alpha   90.00
_cell.angle_beta   90.00
_cell.angle_gamma   90.00
#
_symmetry.space_group_name_H-M   'P 1'
#
loop_
_entity.id
_entity.type
_entity.pdbx_description
1 polymer ?
#
loop_
_entity_poly.entity_id
_entity_poly.type
_entity_poly.pdbx_seq_one_letter_code
_entity_poly.pdbx_strand_id
1 'polypeptide(L)'
;KLEGQLTGTILAEKDEIKSYTTIVSLLQNRVGRIIFNGVPTGVEVCAAMVHGGPYPASTDSRFTAVGINSIKRWVRPFSFQSWPNELLPNELKNENPLGILRVVDGENTLNSIK
;
A
#
# COMPACT_ATOMS: atom_id res chain seq x y z
N LYS A 1 -20.98 7.66 17.40
CA LYS A 1 -20.33 6.48 16.80
C LYS A 1 -19.35 7.00 15.76
N LEU A 2 -18.06 6.68 15.88
CA LEU A 2 -17.04 7.11 14.93
C LEU A 2 -17.12 6.20 13.69
N GLU A 3 -17.32 6.77 12.52
CA GLU A 3 -17.21 6.10 11.24
C GLU A 3 -15.77 6.14 10.72
N GLY A 4 -15.51 5.52 9.56
CA GLY A 4 -14.17 5.53 8.95
C GLY A 4 -13.68 6.93 8.63
N GLN A 5 -12.45 7.23 9.02
CA GLN A 5 -11.78 8.52 8.83
C GLN A 5 -10.40 8.31 8.17
N LEU A 6 -9.88 9.34 7.53
CA LEU A 6 -8.54 9.30 6.93
C LEU A 6 -7.45 9.27 8.00
N THR A 7 -7.60 10.09 9.04
CA THR A 7 -6.59 10.28 10.07
C THR A 7 -7.22 10.44 11.44
N GLY A 8 -6.63 9.84 12.44
CA GLY A 8 -6.87 10.10 13.86
C GLY A 8 -5.61 10.66 14.51
N THR A 9 -5.78 11.63 15.39
CA THR A 9 -4.68 12.17 16.21
C THR A 9 -4.90 11.84 17.67
N ILE A 10 -3.86 11.37 18.33
CA ILE A 10 -3.81 11.18 19.76
C ILE A 10 -2.89 12.26 20.35
N LEU A 11 -3.42 13.07 21.24
CA LEU A 11 -2.68 14.05 22.01
C LEU A 11 -2.54 13.52 23.44
N ALA A 12 -1.33 13.18 23.86
CA ALA A 12 -1.04 12.62 25.16
C ALA A 12 0.44 12.82 25.54
N GLU A 13 0.74 12.72 26.81
CA GLU A 13 2.13 12.60 27.24
C GLU A 13 2.70 11.24 26.81
N LYS A 14 3.99 11.24 26.47
CA LYS A 14 4.66 10.05 25.92
C LYS A 14 4.59 8.84 26.86
N ASP A 15 4.65 9.09 28.16
CA ASP A 15 4.63 8.03 29.17
C ASP A 15 3.22 7.48 29.41
N GLU A 16 2.20 8.29 29.15
CA GLU A 16 0.79 7.90 29.34
C GLU A 16 0.26 7.00 28.21
N ILE A 17 0.81 7.12 26.99
CA ILE A 17 0.29 6.40 25.82
C ILE A 17 0.25 4.87 26.04
N LYS A 18 1.13 4.34 26.87
CA LYS A 18 1.15 2.92 27.23
C LYS A 18 -0.14 2.45 27.93
N SER A 19 -0.81 3.37 28.64
CA SER A 19 -2.07 3.10 29.32
C SER A 19 -3.26 3.13 28.37
N TYR A 20 -3.10 3.63 27.16
CA TYR A 20 -4.17 3.84 26.18
C TYR A 20 -4.12 2.89 24.98
N THR A 21 -3.49 1.73 25.13
CA THR A 21 -3.37 0.73 24.05
C THR A 21 -4.72 0.31 23.48
N THR A 22 -5.76 0.22 24.30
CA THR A 22 -7.12 -0.09 23.86
C THR A 22 -7.66 0.98 22.92
N ILE A 23 -7.44 2.27 23.22
CA ILE A 23 -7.86 3.38 22.35
C ILE A 23 -7.12 3.33 21.02
N VAL A 24 -5.81 3.06 21.05
CA VAL A 24 -5.01 2.90 19.82
C VAL A 24 -5.57 1.76 18.95
N SER A 25 -5.85 0.62 19.55
CA SER A 25 -6.43 -0.54 18.84
C SER A 25 -7.81 -0.26 18.25
N LEU A 26 -8.64 0.50 18.97
CA LEU A 26 -9.95 0.91 18.46
C LEU A 26 -9.84 1.89 17.29
N LEU A 27 -8.89 2.82 17.36
CA LEU A 27 -8.63 3.79 16.28
C LEU A 27 -8.07 3.09 15.03
N GLN A 28 -7.21 2.09 15.16
CA GLN A 28 -6.69 1.32 14.01
C GLN A 28 -7.80 0.74 13.12
N ASN A 29 -8.95 0.43 13.71
CA ASN A 29 -10.12 -0.06 12.96
C ASN A 29 -11.00 1.06 12.39
N ARG A 30 -10.67 2.33 12.63
CA ARG A 30 -11.50 3.48 12.25
C ARG A 30 -10.79 4.50 11.39
N VAL A 31 -9.45 4.50 11.37
CA VAL A 31 -8.67 5.50 10.64
C VAL A 31 -7.64 4.83 9.74
N GLY A 32 -7.26 5.51 8.67
CA GLY A 32 -6.18 5.05 7.79
C GLY A 32 -4.78 5.36 8.31
N ARG A 33 -4.66 6.34 9.23
CA ARG A 33 -3.41 6.79 9.81
C ARG A 33 -3.62 7.30 11.22
N ILE A 34 -2.75 6.93 12.14
CA ILE A 34 -2.72 7.50 13.50
C ILE A 34 -1.49 8.40 13.61
N ILE A 35 -1.69 9.60 14.13
CA ILE A 35 -0.63 10.58 14.44
C ILE A 35 -0.56 10.73 15.95
N PHE A 36 0.65 10.78 16.48
CA PHE A 36 0.91 11.09 17.88
C PHE A 36 1.42 12.53 18.02
N ASN A 37 0.74 13.34 18.81
CA ASN A 37 1.07 14.74 19.10
C ASN A 37 1.37 15.59 17.85
N GLY A 38 0.64 15.35 16.76
CA GLY A 38 0.81 16.05 15.50
C GLY A 38 -0.50 16.51 14.88
N VAL A 39 -0.40 17.37 13.88
CA VAL A 39 -1.54 17.90 13.13
C VAL A 39 -1.63 17.17 11.78
N PRO A 40 -2.80 16.74 11.32
CA PRO A 40 -2.96 15.96 10.09
C PRO A 40 -2.93 16.82 8.81
N THR A 41 -2.10 17.84 8.77
CA THR A 41 -2.04 18.83 7.67
C THR A 41 -1.21 18.38 6.47
N GLY A 42 -0.54 17.26 6.54
CA GLY A 42 0.29 16.76 5.46
C GLY A 42 0.53 15.26 5.56
N VAL A 43 1.16 14.72 4.52
CA VAL A 43 1.66 13.35 4.51
C VAL A 43 3.16 13.38 4.23
N GLU A 44 3.90 12.55 4.95
CA GLU A 44 5.31 12.32 4.64
C GLU A 44 5.40 11.46 3.38
N VAL A 45 6.18 11.90 2.40
CA VAL A 45 6.38 11.16 1.14
C VAL A 45 7.44 10.09 1.35
N CYS A 46 7.00 8.89 1.69
CA CYS A 46 7.84 7.72 1.88
C CYS A 46 7.16 6.45 1.35
N ALA A 47 7.93 5.36 1.26
CA ALA A 47 7.39 4.09 0.75
C ALA A 47 6.23 3.52 1.59
N ALA A 48 6.22 3.81 2.89
CA ALA A 48 5.19 3.36 3.83
C ALA A 48 3.96 4.29 3.89
N MET A 49 3.96 5.38 3.11
CA MET A 49 2.86 6.34 3.16
C MET A 49 1.53 5.73 2.75
N VAL A 50 0.52 5.99 3.59
CA VAL A 50 -0.88 5.65 3.31
C VAL A 50 -1.75 6.89 3.52
N HIS A 51 -2.51 7.25 2.48
CA HIS A 51 -3.57 8.25 2.55
C HIS A 51 -4.87 7.60 2.09
N GLY A 52 -5.54 6.98 3.01
CA GLY A 52 -6.77 6.20 2.80
C GLY A 52 -7.43 5.93 4.15
N GLY A 53 -8.23 4.89 4.23
CA GLY A 53 -8.90 4.52 5.46
C GLY A 53 -10.13 3.66 5.19
N PRO A 54 -10.78 3.15 6.25
CA PRO A 54 -12.01 2.39 6.09
C PRO A 54 -13.15 3.28 5.59
N TYR A 55 -14.15 2.66 4.95
CA TYR A 55 -15.35 3.37 4.50
C TYR A 55 -16.00 4.14 5.67
N PRO A 56 -16.47 5.38 5.47
CA PRO A 56 -16.57 6.15 4.22
C PRO A 56 -15.33 7.00 3.86
N ALA A 57 -14.20 6.86 4.58
CA ALA A 57 -13.00 7.64 4.29
C ALA A 57 -12.41 7.35 2.89
N SER A 58 -12.54 6.12 2.42
CA SER A 58 -12.26 5.75 1.04
C SER A 58 -13.25 4.71 0.53
N THR A 59 -13.40 4.64 -0.79
CA THR A 59 -14.26 3.63 -1.44
C THR A 59 -13.61 2.25 -1.48
N ASP A 60 -12.28 2.20 -1.42
CA ASP A 60 -11.51 0.96 -1.34
C ASP A 60 -10.31 1.15 -0.38
N SER A 61 -10.42 0.55 0.78
CA SER A 61 -9.42 0.65 1.86
C SER A 61 -8.09 -0.05 1.56
N ARG A 62 -8.01 -0.84 0.47
CA ARG A 62 -6.78 -1.55 0.07
C ARG A 62 -5.76 -0.63 -0.60
N PHE A 63 -6.19 0.55 -1.04
CA PHE A 63 -5.36 1.46 -1.83
C PHE A 63 -5.13 2.77 -1.10
N THR A 64 -3.96 3.35 -1.36
CA THR A 64 -3.64 4.73 -0.96
C THR A 64 -3.95 5.70 -2.10
N ALA A 65 -4.38 6.91 -1.75
CA ALA A 65 -4.63 7.97 -2.73
C ALA A 65 -3.34 8.65 -3.23
N VAL A 66 -2.26 8.58 -2.45
CA VAL A 66 -1.00 9.29 -2.67
C VAL A 66 0.18 8.32 -2.43
N GLY A 67 1.32 8.60 -3.04
CA GLY A 67 2.57 7.85 -2.89
C GLY A 67 2.80 6.81 -3.97
N ILE A 68 3.91 6.08 -3.86
CA ILE A 68 4.37 5.15 -4.90
C ILE A 68 3.37 4.01 -5.18
N ASN A 69 2.55 3.67 -4.19
CA ASN A 69 1.53 2.63 -4.32
C ASN A 69 0.19 3.15 -4.87
N SER A 70 0.04 4.45 -5.10
CA SER A 70 -1.23 5.05 -5.57
C SER A 70 -1.62 4.56 -6.98
N ILE A 71 -0.65 4.20 -7.81
CA ILE A 71 -0.87 3.63 -9.14
C ILE A 71 -1.76 2.37 -9.10
N LYS A 72 -1.72 1.60 -8.00
CA LYS A 72 -2.51 0.37 -7.84
C LYS A 72 -4.02 0.61 -7.89
N ARG A 73 -4.49 1.84 -7.71
CA ARG A 73 -5.91 2.21 -7.86
C ARG A 73 -6.38 2.18 -9.32
N TRP A 74 -5.44 2.30 -10.27
CA TRP A 74 -5.70 2.50 -11.69
C TRP A 74 -5.35 1.28 -12.53
N VAL A 75 -4.77 0.25 -11.90
CA VAL A 75 -4.33 -0.97 -12.56
C VAL A 75 -4.97 -2.19 -11.89
N ARG A 76 -5.01 -3.28 -12.61
CA ARG A 76 -5.41 -4.58 -12.06
C ARG A 76 -4.41 -5.66 -12.46
N PRO A 77 -4.26 -6.70 -11.66
CA PRO A 77 -3.52 -7.88 -12.08
C PRO A 77 -4.14 -8.49 -13.35
N PHE A 78 -3.27 -8.97 -14.22
CA PHE A 78 -3.64 -9.75 -15.40
C PHE A 78 -2.61 -10.86 -15.58
N SER A 79 -3.04 -12.04 -16.00
CA SER A 79 -2.15 -13.18 -16.16
C SER A 79 -2.33 -13.83 -17.53
N PHE A 80 -1.22 -14.32 -18.09
CA PHE A 80 -1.22 -15.25 -19.20
C PHE A 80 -0.98 -16.66 -18.63
N GLN A 81 -1.76 -17.63 -19.10
CA GLN A 81 -1.57 -19.03 -18.72
C GLN A 81 -1.48 -19.87 -19.98
N SER A 82 -0.47 -20.73 -20.07
CA SER A 82 -0.20 -21.58 -21.23
C SER A 82 -0.11 -20.81 -22.55
N TRP A 83 0.34 -19.56 -22.46
CA TRP A 83 0.46 -18.66 -23.62
C TRP A 83 1.81 -18.83 -24.29
N PRO A 84 1.90 -18.91 -25.66
CA PRO A 84 3.17 -19.02 -26.35
C PRO A 84 4.09 -17.85 -26.02
N ASN A 85 5.37 -18.15 -25.68
CA ASN A 85 6.34 -17.14 -25.27
C ASN A 85 6.56 -16.03 -26.31
N GLU A 86 6.56 -16.40 -27.60
CA GLU A 86 6.74 -15.46 -28.71
C GLU A 86 5.61 -14.44 -28.84
N LEU A 87 4.41 -14.77 -28.32
CA LEU A 87 3.24 -13.89 -28.31
C LEU A 87 3.08 -13.09 -27.02
N LEU A 88 3.93 -13.31 -26.04
CA LEU A 88 3.94 -12.51 -24.81
C LEU A 88 4.44 -11.08 -25.09
N PRO A 89 3.97 -10.08 -24.35
CA PRO A 89 4.60 -8.76 -24.33
C PRO A 89 6.07 -8.85 -23.86
N ASN A 90 6.90 -7.93 -24.30
CA ASN A 90 8.34 -7.97 -24.02
C ASN A 90 8.69 -8.03 -22.52
N GLU A 91 7.86 -7.43 -21.68
CA GLU A 91 7.99 -7.43 -20.23
C GLU A 91 7.89 -8.83 -19.61
N LEU A 92 7.21 -9.76 -20.30
CA LEU A 92 6.92 -11.10 -19.79
C LEU A 92 7.66 -12.22 -20.57
N LYS A 93 8.35 -11.90 -21.66
CA LYS A 93 9.10 -12.91 -22.43
C LYS A 93 10.20 -13.54 -21.60
N ASN A 94 10.40 -14.83 -21.76
CA ASN A 94 11.42 -15.60 -21.02
C ASN A 94 12.81 -14.98 -21.15
N GLU A 95 13.17 -14.47 -22.31
CA GLU A 95 14.48 -13.90 -22.63
C GLU A 95 14.78 -12.60 -21.89
N ASN A 96 13.75 -11.93 -21.32
CA ASN A 96 13.85 -10.61 -20.70
C ASN A 96 14.50 -9.56 -21.64
N PRO A 97 13.94 -9.32 -22.82
CA PRO A 97 14.59 -8.44 -23.81
C PRO A 97 14.73 -6.98 -23.34
N LEU A 98 13.96 -6.58 -22.33
CA LEU A 98 14.02 -5.23 -21.74
C LEU A 98 15.03 -5.12 -20.59
N GLY A 99 15.61 -6.24 -20.11
CA GLY A 99 16.54 -6.24 -18.99
C GLY A 99 15.93 -5.70 -17.69
N ILE A 100 14.63 -5.86 -17.49
CA ILE A 100 13.92 -5.36 -16.32
C ILE A 100 13.96 -6.37 -15.17
N LEU A 101 13.92 -5.86 -13.93
CA LEU A 101 13.80 -6.69 -12.74
C LEU A 101 12.42 -7.35 -12.71
N ARG A 102 12.42 -8.67 -12.55
CA ARG A 102 11.22 -9.51 -12.51
C ARG A 102 11.24 -10.42 -11.30
N VAL A 103 10.08 -10.93 -10.94
CA VAL A 103 9.95 -12.02 -9.98
C VAL A 103 9.71 -13.31 -10.74
N VAL A 104 10.58 -14.29 -10.59
CA VAL A 104 10.46 -15.64 -11.19
C VAL A 104 10.55 -16.65 -10.06
N ASP A 105 9.54 -17.50 -9.93
CA ASP A 105 9.45 -18.52 -8.87
C ASP A 105 9.63 -17.93 -7.44
N GLY A 106 9.21 -16.69 -7.24
CA GLY A 106 9.33 -15.98 -5.97
C GLY A 106 10.62 -15.18 -5.77
N GLU A 107 11.61 -15.31 -6.68
CA GLU A 107 12.91 -14.66 -6.60
C GLU A 107 13.03 -13.48 -7.56
N ASN A 108 13.67 -12.39 -7.09
CA ASN A 108 13.97 -11.24 -7.94
C ASN A 108 15.15 -11.57 -8.88
N THR A 109 14.96 -11.33 -10.18
CA THR A 109 16.01 -11.62 -11.17
C THR A 109 15.96 -10.67 -12.36
N LEU A 110 17.13 -10.44 -12.96
CA LEU A 110 17.30 -9.82 -14.27
C LEU A 110 17.52 -10.85 -15.38
N ASN A 111 17.72 -12.11 -15.01
CA ASN A 111 18.10 -13.17 -15.92
C ASN A 111 16.94 -13.63 -16.81
N SER A 112 17.29 -14.21 -17.96
CA SER A 112 16.37 -15.00 -18.76
C SER A 112 15.94 -16.27 -18.04
N ILE A 113 14.72 -16.72 -18.32
CA ILE A 113 14.21 -18.03 -17.89
C ILE A 113 14.57 -19.04 -18.96
N LYS A 114 15.08 -20.19 -18.54
CA LYS A 114 15.40 -21.29 -19.46
C LYS A 114 14.20 -22.19 -19.68
#